data_b6d2ea1ebb8ce39cd5b5917a484c42c8
#
_entry.id   b6d2ea1ebb8ce39cd5b5917a484c42c8
#
_cell.length_a   1.000
_cell.length_b   1.000
_cell.length_c   1.000
_cell.angle_alpha   90.00
_cell.angle_beta   90.00
_cell.angle_gamma   90.00
#
_symmetry.space_group_name_H-M   'P 1'
#
loop_
_entity.id
_entity.type
_entity.pdbx_description
1 polymer ?
#
loop_
_entity_poly.entity_id
_entity_poly.type
_entity_poly.pdbx_seq_one_letter_code
_entity_poly.pdbx_strand_id
1 'polypeptide(L)'
;MSKPTLRILGIRGVPAAHGGFETFAEYLAVHLVARGWRVVVYCQEEGQGKLFTDTWEGIERVRIPIGVRGAAGTILFDWRSALHASRSQDLCLTLGYNTAVFGAVLKLKGAPNVINMDGIEWARAKWGIFAKTWFYLNERAGCWLGDHLIADHPEIKVHLATRTRADRISAIAYGSERIDSADSSIVEGLGLVPGNYLTVIARPEPENSILEIVEGFSQHSRSLKLVVLGSYSDSNSYHQKVKSAAGTDVVFLGAIYERSVVQALRFHSAAYVHGHQVGGTNPSLVEAMGAGNPVIAHDNKFNRWVAGEGAQYFDGAPSFARIIDQIEGGAAPLAAMAQASLIRFEEHFTWPKILWNYEELLSKWVDGGRSEVASDSLGAEMSSCKVDDV
;
A
#
# COMPACT_ATOMS: atom_id res chain seq x y z
N MET A 1 -18.82 -29.78 6.92
CA MET A 1 -17.68 -29.32 6.10
C MET A 1 -16.67 -28.68 7.03
N SER A 2 -15.37 -28.95 6.86
CA SER A 2 -14.31 -28.24 7.63
C SER A 2 -14.31 -26.76 7.23
N LYS A 3 -14.09 -25.87 8.21
CA LYS A 3 -13.97 -24.43 7.93
C LYS A 3 -12.79 -24.20 6.97
N PRO A 4 -12.95 -23.31 5.95
CA PRO A 4 -11.82 -22.91 5.12
C PRO A 4 -10.73 -22.29 5.99
N THR A 5 -9.45 -22.64 5.74
CA THR A 5 -8.33 -22.16 6.55
C THR A 5 -7.39 -21.34 5.70
N LEU A 6 -7.10 -20.10 6.14
CA LEU A 6 -6.09 -19.23 5.55
C LEU A 6 -4.92 -19.02 6.51
N ARG A 7 -3.69 -19.16 5.99
CA ARG A 7 -2.44 -18.81 6.69
C ARG A 7 -1.83 -17.55 6.08
N ILE A 8 -1.66 -16.50 6.87
CA ILE A 8 -1.10 -15.20 6.41
C ILE A 8 0.36 -15.11 6.84
N LEU A 9 1.26 -14.93 5.86
CA LEU A 9 2.71 -14.83 6.00
C LEU A 9 3.23 -13.51 5.42
N GLY A 10 4.49 -13.16 5.68
CA GLY A 10 5.17 -12.02 5.07
C GLY A 10 4.93 -10.68 5.77
N ILE A 11 4.35 -10.70 6.97
CA ILE A 11 4.13 -9.52 7.83
C ILE A 11 4.71 -9.76 9.23
N ARG A 12 4.88 -8.71 10.00
CA ARG A 12 5.39 -8.85 11.39
C ARG A 12 4.33 -9.33 12.38
N GLY A 13 3.05 -9.24 12.02
CA GLY A 13 1.94 -9.77 12.82
C GLY A 13 0.75 -8.84 12.95
N VAL A 14 -0.24 -9.29 13.73
CA VAL A 14 -1.44 -8.55 14.12
C VAL A 14 -1.55 -8.50 15.65
N PRO A 15 -2.10 -7.40 16.26
CA PRO A 15 -2.61 -6.19 15.62
C PRO A 15 -1.53 -5.39 14.89
N ALA A 16 -1.94 -4.58 13.91
CA ALA A 16 -1.06 -3.82 13.06
C ALA A 16 -0.28 -2.74 13.85
N ALA A 17 1.05 -2.77 13.73
CA ALA A 17 1.93 -1.81 14.40
C ALA A 17 2.98 -1.17 13.47
N HIS A 18 3.14 -1.63 12.23
CA HIS A 18 4.34 -1.31 11.45
C HIS A 18 4.11 -0.82 10.02
N GLY A 19 2.98 -1.05 9.38
CA GLY A 19 2.84 -0.65 7.98
C GLY A 19 1.54 -1.08 7.28
N GLY A 20 1.46 -0.80 5.99
CA GLY A 20 0.26 -1.04 5.20
C GLY A 20 -0.13 -2.51 5.10
N PHE A 21 0.83 -3.43 4.98
CA PHE A 21 0.54 -4.86 4.93
C PHE A 21 0.00 -5.42 6.25
N GLU A 22 0.50 -4.96 7.39
CA GLU A 22 -0.04 -5.34 8.70
C GLU A 22 -1.47 -4.83 8.86
N THR A 23 -1.73 -3.57 8.49
CA THR A 23 -3.08 -2.99 8.50
C THR A 23 -4.02 -3.78 7.60
N PHE A 24 -3.63 -4.06 6.36
CA PHE A 24 -4.40 -4.88 5.44
C PHE A 24 -4.67 -6.29 5.99
N ALA A 25 -3.65 -6.96 6.53
CA ALA A 25 -3.77 -8.31 7.09
C ALA A 25 -4.73 -8.36 8.29
N GLU A 26 -4.73 -7.34 9.13
CA GLU A 26 -5.66 -7.18 10.24
C GLU A 26 -7.10 -7.09 9.74
N TYR A 27 -7.39 -6.16 8.81
CA TYR A 27 -8.73 -6.04 8.22
C TYR A 27 -9.19 -7.33 7.54
N LEU A 28 -8.31 -7.96 6.74
CA LEU A 28 -8.65 -9.20 6.05
C LEU A 28 -8.90 -10.35 7.03
N ALA A 29 -8.06 -10.50 8.04
CA ALA A 29 -8.19 -11.58 9.02
C ALA A 29 -9.47 -11.45 9.83
N VAL A 30 -9.81 -10.24 10.33
CA VAL A 30 -11.08 -9.99 11.05
C VAL A 30 -12.28 -10.24 10.14
N HIS A 31 -12.25 -9.76 8.90
CA HIS A 31 -13.30 -9.98 7.91
C HIS A 31 -13.54 -11.47 7.66
N LEU A 32 -12.48 -12.23 7.41
CA LEU A 32 -12.61 -13.67 7.11
C LEU A 32 -13.07 -14.48 8.34
N VAL A 33 -12.63 -14.13 9.55
CA VAL A 33 -13.13 -14.75 10.79
C VAL A 33 -14.64 -14.53 10.93
N ALA A 34 -15.12 -13.30 10.68
CA ALA A 34 -16.55 -12.98 10.71
C ALA A 34 -17.34 -13.75 9.63
N ARG A 35 -16.69 -14.15 8.53
CA ARG A 35 -17.25 -14.98 7.45
C ARG A 35 -17.12 -16.49 7.70
N GLY A 36 -16.62 -16.87 8.87
CA GLY A 36 -16.53 -18.28 9.30
C GLY A 36 -15.24 -19.00 8.92
N TRP A 37 -14.24 -18.30 8.38
CA TRP A 37 -12.92 -18.88 8.11
C TRP A 37 -12.15 -19.14 9.41
N ARG A 38 -11.24 -20.11 9.38
CA ARG A 38 -10.15 -20.22 10.33
C ARG A 38 -8.97 -19.44 9.78
N VAL A 39 -8.53 -18.41 10.49
CA VAL A 39 -7.40 -17.57 10.06
C VAL A 39 -6.24 -17.76 11.01
N VAL A 40 -5.05 -18.02 10.45
CA VAL A 40 -3.78 -18.19 11.17
C VAL A 40 -2.81 -17.12 10.68
N VAL A 41 -2.34 -16.27 11.58
CA VAL A 41 -1.38 -15.20 11.24
C VAL A 41 -0.04 -15.46 11.92
N TYR A 42 1.05 -15.38 11.15
CA TYR A 42 2.39 -15.50 11.70
C TYR A 42 2.87 -14.17 12.26
N CYS A 43 3.28 -14.17 13.54
CA CYS A 43 3.69 -12.99 14.26
C CYS A 43 5.13 -13.12 14.75
N GLN A 44 5.95 -12.10 14.43
CA GLN A 44 7.33 -12.02 14.91
C GLN A 44 7.35 -11.51 16.35
N GLU A 45 8.08 -12.21 17.22
CA GLU A 45 8.33 -11.79 18.59
C GLU A 45 9.81 -11.44 18.80
N GLU A 46 10.07 -10.44 19.62
CA GLU A 46 11.46 -10.16 20.03
C GLU A 46 11.94 -11.19 21.05
N GLY A 47 13.18 -11.60 20.92
CA GLY A 47 13.85 -12.49 21.90
C GLY A 47 14.07 -13.91 21.36
N GLN A 48 14.40 -14.82 22.29
CA GLN A 48 14.68 -16.24 22.02
C GLN A 48 13.65 -17.10 22.73
N GLY A 49 13.28 -18.21 22.14
CA GLY A 49 12.32 -19.14 22.75
C GLY A 49 11.75 -20.13 21.73
N LYS A 50 10.82 -20.94 22.23
CA LYS A 50 10.03 -21.83 21.39
C LYS A 50 8.86 -21.05 20.79
N LEU A 51 8.45 -21.47 19.58
CA LEU A 51 7.20 -21.02 18.98
C LEU A 51 6.03 -21.33 19.93
N PHE A 52 5.06 -20.43 20.04
CA PHE A 52 3.83 -20.62 20.77
C PHE A 52 2.64 -20.02 20.00
N THR A 53 1.43 -20.36 20.40
CA THR A 53 0.21 -19.87 19.79
C THR A 53 -0.65 -19.16 20.82
N ASP A 54 -1.36 -18.13 20.39
CA ASP A 54 -2.43 -17.48 21.13
C ASP A 54 -3.56 -17.08 20.18
N THR A 55 -4.60 -16.44 20.70
CA THR A 55 -5.75 -16.00 19.90
C THR A 55 -6.02 -14.52 20.17
N TRP A 56 -6.29 -13.78 19.10
CA TRP A 56 -6.68 -12.38 19.14
C TRP A 56 -7.83 -12.16 18.16
N GLU A 57 -8.95 -11.59 18.58
CA GLU A 57 -10.16 -11.34 17.75
C GLU A 57 -10.63 -12.59 16.95
N GLY A 58 -10.48 -13.79 17.52
CA GLY A 58 -10.80 -15.05 16.84
C GLY A 58 -9.74 -15.52 15.84
N ILE A 59 -8.66 -14.79 15.67
CA ILE A 59 -7.52 -15.09 14.80
C ILE A 59 -6.50 -15.90 15.61
N GLU A 60 -6.09 -17.06 15.11
CA GLU A 60 -4.97 -17.84 15.67
C GLU A 60 -3.65 -17.16 15.29
N ARG A 61 -2.84 -16.78 16.27
CA ARG A 61 -1.52 -16.21 16.03
C ARG A 61 -0.45 -17.24 16.34
N VAL A 62 0.43 -17.50 15.36
CA VAL A 62 1.64 -18.30 15.54
C VAL A 62 2.80 -17.35 15.80
N ARG A 63 3.19 -17.24 17.08
CA ARG A 63 4.23 -16.32 17.55
C ARG A 63 5.60 -16.97 17.50
N ILE A 64 6.53 -16.38 16.75
CA ILE A 64 7.86 -16.91 16.49
C ILE A 64 8.92 -15.97 17.08
N PRO A 65 9.55 -16.35 18.21
CA PRO A 65 10.63 -15.56 18.79
C PRO A 65 11.86 -15.51 17.88
N ILE A 66 12.35 -14.29 17.63
CA ILE A 66 13.53 -14.02 16.79
C ILE A 66 14.51 -13.15 17.58
N GLY A 67 15.65 -13.72 17.96
CA GLY A 67 16.71 -13.02 18.71
C GLY A 67 17.64 -12.17 17.83
N VAL A 68 17.42 -12.11 16.54
CA VAL A 68 18.23 -11.35 15.56
C VAL A 68 17.42 -10.16 15.08
N ARG A 69 18.02 -8.97 15.08
CA ARG A 69 17.35 -7.72 14.65
C ARG A 69 17.62 -7.42 13.16
N GLY A 70 16.82 -6.50 12.61
CA GLY A 70 16.97 -6.00 11.24
C GLY A 70 16.61 -7.03 10.16
N ALA A 71 17.16 -6.85 8.97
CA ALA A 71 16.84 -7.67 7.79
C ALA A 71 17.08 -9.16 8.00
N ALA A 72 18.17 -9.54 8.68
CA ALA A 72 18.46 -10.94 8.99
C ALA A 72 17.41 -11.59 9.89
N GLY A 73 16.86 -10.82 10.84
CA GLY A 73 15.75 -11.25 11.70
C GLY A 73 14.47 -11.48 10.89
N THR A 74 14.14 -10.59 9.97
CA THR A 74 12.99 -10.75 9.08
C THR A 74 13.15 -12.00 8.18
N ILE A 75 14.30 -12.19 7.57
CA ILE A 75 14.59 -13.38 6.74
C ILE A 75 14.44 -14.67 7.55
N LEU A 76 14.97 -14.71 8.77
CA LEU A 76 14.86 -15.88 9.65
C LEU A 76 13.42 -16.15 10.08
N PHE A 77 12.65 -15.07 10.37
CA PHE A 77 11.24 -15.16 10.70
C PHE A 77 10.42 -15.73 9.54
N ASP A 78 10.59 -15.20 8.33
CA ASP A 78 9.88 -15.66 7.14
C ASP A 78 10.19 -17.11 6.81
N TRP A 79 11.47 -17.52 6.94
CA TRP A 79 11.86 -18.91 6.79
C TRP A 79 11.15 -19.83 7.80
N ARG A 80 11.15 -19.48 9.08
CA ARG A 80 10.47 -20.27 10.13
C ARG A 80 8.95 -20.32 9.91
N SER A 81 8.36 -19.22 9.45
CA SER A 81 6.94 -19.13 9.12
C SER A 81 6.59 -20.07 7.97
N ALA A 82 7.37 -20.05 6.88
CA ALA A 82 7.17 -20.93 5.73
C ALA A 82 7.33 -22.42 6.10
N LEU A 83 8.35 -22.76 6.90
CA LEU A 83 8.55 -24.11 7.41
C LEU A 83 7.39 -24.58 8.30
N HIS A 84 6.83 -23.71 9.13
CA HIS A 84 5.69 -24.08 9.97
C HIS A 84 4.43 -24.21 9.13
N ALA A 85 4.16 -23.27 8.22
CA ALA A 85 2.99 -23.30 7.34
C ALA A 85 2.98 -24.55 6.44
N SER A 86 4.13 -24.98 5.95
CA SER A 86 4.28 -26.17 5.09
C SER A 86 3.96 -27.52 5.76
N ARG A 87 3.69 -27.52 7.06
CA ARG A 87 3.25 -28.74 7.78
C ARG A 87 1.77 -29.09 7.54
N SER A 88 1.02 -28.18 6.93
CA SER A 88 -0.37 -28.40 6.49
C SER A 88 -0.48 -28.07 5.00
N GLN A 89 -1.62 -28.46 4.40
CA GLN A 89 -1.98 -28.09 3.03
C GLN A 89 -3.00 -26.95 3.00
N ASP A 90 -3.09 -26.18 4.09
CA ASP A 90 -3.96 -25.01 4.16
C ASP A 90 -3.51 -23.96 3.14
N LEU A 91 -4.45 -23.16 2.63
CA LEU A 91 -4.15 -22.04 1.75
C LEU A 91 -3.26 -21.01 2.45
N CYS A 92 -2.18 -20.62 1.80
CA CYS A 92 -1.28 -19.57 2.26
C CYS A 92 -1.52 -18.28 1.45
N LEU A 93 -1.52 -17.15 2.14
CA LEU A 93 -1.41 -15.81 1.56
C LEU A 93 -0.09 -15.19 2.04
N THR A 94 0.84 -15.01 1.13
CA THR A 94 2.12 -14.36 1.42
C THR A 94 2.04 -12.88 1.00
N LEU A 95 2.28 -11.97 1.95
CA LEU A 95 2.24 -10.53 1.73
C LEU A 95 3.66 -10.00 1.50
N GLY A 96 3.92 -9.53 0.28
CA GLY A 96 5.24 -9.14 -0.19
C GLY A 96 6.06 -10.31 -0.74
N TYR A 97 6.95 -9.99 -1.68
CA TYR A 97 7.83 -11.00 -2.31
C TYR A 97 9.27 -10.99 -1.79
N ASN A 98 9.57 -10.21 -0.75
CA ASN A 98 10.95 -9.98 -0.29
C ASN A 98 11.73 -11.25 0.06
N THR A 99 11.04 -12.31 0.40
CA THR A 99 11.57 -13.64 0.74
C THR A 99 10.82 -14.76 0.01
N ALA A 100 10.27 -14.47 -1.16
CA ALA A 100 9.42 -15.38 -1.92
C ALA A 100 10.11 -16.72 -2.27
N VAL A 101 11.44 -16.77 -2.29
CA VAL A 101 12.23 -18.01 -2.45
C VAL A 101 11.85 -19.07 -1.41
N PHE A 102 11.38 -18.69 -0.21
CA PHE A 102 10.94 -19.64 0.82
C PHE A 102 9.59 -20.28 0.49
N GLY A 103 8.83 -19.74 -0.46
CA GLY A 103 7.66 -20.38 -1.06
C GLY A 103 7.97 -21.75 -1.70
N ALA A 104 9.25 -22.04 -2.00
CA ALA A 104 9.66 -23.35 -2.47
C ALA A 104 9.29 -24.48 -1.50
N VAL A 105 9.37 -24.21 -0.18
CA VAL A 105 8.99 -25.19 0.84
C VAL A 105 7.50 -25.48 0.82
N LEU A 106 6.66 -24.44 0.66
CA LEU A 106 5.21 -24.58 0.51
C LEU A 106 4.89 -25.41 -0.72
N LYS A 107 5.48 -25.05 -1.86
CA LYS A 107 5.26 -25.75 -3.14
C LYS A 107 5.67 -27.24 -3.08
N LEU A 108 6.84 -27.55 -2.50
CA LEU A 108 7.31 -28.92 -2.32
C LEU A 108 6.39 -29.78 -1.41
N LYS A 109 5.71 -29.14 -0.46
CA LYS A 109 4.76 -29.81 0.45
C LYS A 109 3.33 -29.77 -0.07
N GLY A 110 3.06 -29.14 -1.21
CA GLY A 110 1.75 -29.06 -1.83
C GLY A 110 0.78 -28.09 -1.16
N ALA A 111 1.26 -27.18 -0.31
CA ALA A 111 0.45 -26.10 0.24
C ALA A 111 0.26 -25.00 -0.81
N PRO A 112 -0.97 -24.66 -1.22
CA PRO A 112 -1.22 -23.59 -2.19
C PRO A 112 -0.81 -22.24 -1.61
N ASN A 113 -0.16 -21.40 -2.44
CA ASN A 113 0.34 -20.09 -2.01
C ASN A 113 -0.05 -19.00 -2.98
N VAL A 114 -0.92 -18.10 -2.55
CA VAL A 114 -1.24 -16.84 -3.22
C VAL A 114 -0.28 -15.77 -2.69
N ILE A 115 0.37 -15.03 -3.59
CA ILE A 115 1.36 -14.02 -3.20
C ILE A 115 0.89 -12.63 -3.63
N ASN A 116 0.75 -11.70 -2.69
CA ASN A 116 0.67 -10.27 -3.02
C ASN A 116 2.08 -9.77 -3.33
N MET A 117 2.29 -9.31 -4.57
CA MET A 117 3.61 -9.00 -5.09
C MET A 117 4.09 -7.58 -4.76
N ASP A 118 3.29 -6.77 -4.04
CA ASP A 118 3.66 -5.38 -3.71
C ASP A 118 4.03 -4.57 -4.97
N GLY A 119 4.82 -3.50 -4.80
CA GLY A 119 5.42 -2.73 -5.88
C GLY A 119 6.74 -3.32 -6.39
N ILE A 120 7.42 -2.58 -7.27
CA ILE A 120 8.70 -2.99 -7.85
C ILE A 120 9.85 -2.54 -6.94
N GLU A 121 10.11 -3.25 -5.83
CA GLU A 121 11.10 -2.84 -4.81
C GLU A 121 12.52 -2.71 -5.37
N TRP A 122 12.94 -3.62 -6.28
CA TRP A 122 14.29 -3.55 -6.86
C TRP A 122 14.52 -2.32 -7.75
N ALA A 123 13.46 -1.65 -8.23
CA ALA A 123 13.57 -0.43 -9.01
C ALA A 123 13.84 0.82 -8.16
N ARG A 124 13.61 0.74 -6.84
CA ARG A 124 13.77 1.92 -5.95
C ARG A 124 15.22 2.36 -5.82
N ALA A 125 15.43 3.67 -5.89
CA ALA A 125 16.77 4.27 -5.86
C ALA A 125 17.51 4.08 -4.53
N LYS A 126 16.77 3.97 -3.42
CA LYS A 126 17.33 3.81 -2.06
C LYS A 126 18.13 2.52 -1.85
N TRP A 127 17.95 1.50 -2.68
CA TRP A 127 18.61 0.21 -2.51
C TRP A 127 19.95 0.13 -3.25
N GLY A 128 20.96 -0.36 -2.57
CA GLY A 128 22.23 -0.73 -3.19
C GLY A 128 22.10 -1.99 -4.06
N ILE A 129 23.15 -2.26 -4.86
CA ILE A 129 23.14 -3.33 -5.88
C ILE A 129 22.80 -4.71 -5.30
N PHE A 130 23.31 -5.06 -4.12
CA PHE A 130 23.04 -6.36 -3.49
C PHE A 130 21.57 -6.51 -3.10
N ALA A 131 20.96 -5.48 -2.52
CA ALA A 131 19.55 -5.48 -2.16
C ALA A 131 18.66 -5.52 -3.43
N LYS A 132 19.00 -4.73 -4.45
CA LYS A 132 18.30 -4.77 -5.75
C LYS A 132 18.35 -6.17 -6.39
N THR A 133 19.51 -6.82 -6.38
CA THR A 133 19.66 -8.20 -6.88
C THR A 133 18.82 -9.18 -6.07
N TRP A 134 18.83 -9.07 -4.74
CA TRP A 134 18.01 -9.89 -3.86
C TRP A 134 16.52 -9.75 -4.18
N PHE A 135 16.00 -8.52 -4.25
CA PHE A 135 14.60 -8.27 -4.57
C PHE A 135 14.23 -8.72 -5.98
N TYR A 136 15.10 -8.51 -6.97
CA TYR A 136 14.89 -8.97 -8.33
C TYR A 136 14.76 -10.50 -8.42
N LEU A 137 15.65 -11.24 -7.74
CA LEU A 137 15.61 -12.70 -7.70
C LEU A 137 14.36 -13.20 -6.95
N ASN A 138 13.97 -12.54 -5.86
CA ASN A 138 12.77 -12.90 -5.12
C ASN A 138 11.48 -12.57 -5.88
N GLU A 139 11.42 -11.47 -6.67
CA GLU A 139 10.31 -11.22 -7.58
C GLU A 139 10.15 -12.37 -8.58
N ARG A 140 11.25 -12.81 -9.19
CA ARG A 140 11.26 -13.97 -10.10
C ARG A 140 10.83 -15.26 -9.40
N ALA A 141 11.34 -15.49 -8.19
CA ALA A 141 10.96 -16.64 -7.37
C ALA A 141 9.45 -16.61 -7.05
N GLY A 142 8.90 -15.45 -6.67
CA GLY A 142 7.48 -15.26 -6.42
C GLY A 142 6.63 -15.58 -7.65
N CYS A 143 7.02 -15.08 -8.83
CA CYS A 143 6.33 -15.35 -10.09
C CYS A 143 6.34 -16.85 -10.46
N TRP A 144 7.36 -17.58 -10.09
CA TRP A 144 7.50 -19.01 -10.41
C TRP A 144 6.88 -19.92 -9.33
N LEU A 145 7.09 -19.61 -8.06
CA LEU A 145 6.69 -20.44 -6.93
C LEU A 145 5.25 -20.23 -6.49
N GLY A 146 4.73 -18.99 -6.58
CA GLY A 146 3.35 -18.69 -6.24
C GLY A 146 2.38 -19.41 -7.16
N ASP A 147 1.27 -19.90 -6.64
CA ASP A 147 0.22 -20.54 -7.44
C ASP A 147 -0.68 -19.48 -8.08
N HIS A 148 -0.88 -18.35 -7.41
CA HIS A 148 -1.53 -17.16 -7.94
C HIS A 148 -0.84 -15.90 -7.40
N LEU A 149 -0.87 -14.81 -8.19
CA LEU A 149 -0.26 -13.54 -7.82
C LEU A 149 -1.33 -12.46 -7.70
N ILE A 150 -1.15 -11.59 -6.73
CA ILE A 150 -1.94 -10.37 -6.58
C ILE A 150 -1.01 -9.18 -6.84
N ALA A 151 -1.38 -8.34 -7.79
CA ALA A 151 -0.81 -7.04 -8.02
C ALA A 151 -1.70 -5.99 -7.35
N ASP A 152 -1.13 -5.10 -6.59
CA ASP A 152 -1.87 -4.01 -5.94
C ASP A 152 -2.27 -2.88 -6.91
N HIS A 153 -1.83 -2.98 -8.19
CA HIS A 153 -2.05 -1.98 -9.21
C HIS A 153 -2.06 -2.62 -10.62
N PRO A 154 -2.90 -2.14 -11.57
CA PRO A 154 -2.91 -2.68 -12.95
C PRO A 154 -1.55 -2.61 -13.65
N GLU A 155 -0.77 -1.54 -13.46
CA GLU A 155 0.56 -1.43 -14.03
C GLU A 155 1.56 -2.45 -13.44
N ILE A 156 1.36 -2.85 -12.18
CA ILE A 156 2.12 -3.95 -11.57
C ILE A 156 1.68 -5.28 -12.20
N LYS A 157 0.37 -5.48 -12.45
CA LYS A 157 -0.11 -6.66 -13.21
C LYS A 157 0.54 -6.75 -14.58
N VAL A 158 0.60 -5.64 -15.34
CA VAL A 158 1.27 -5.59 -16.64
C VAL A 158 2.76 -5.96 -16.52
N HIS A 159 3.45 -5.41 -15.52
CA HIS A 159 4.84 -5.76 -15.25
C HIS A 159 5.02 -7.25 -14.94
N LEU A 160 4.22 -7.83 -14.06
CA LEU A 160 4.29 -9.24 -13.68
C LEU A 160 3.92 -10.17 -14.85
N ALA A 161 3.03 -9.76 -15.74
CA ALA A 161 2.66 -10.51 -16.95
C ALA A 161 3.82 -10.70 -17.93
N THR A 162 4.90 -9.91 -17.81
CA THR A 162 6.16 -10.16 -18.55
C THR A 162 6.99 -11.30 -17.96
N ARG A 163 6.60 -11.87 -16.81
CA ARG A 163 7.36 -12.86 -16.03
C ARG A 163 6.60 -14.18 -15.81
N THR A 164 5.28 -14.13 -15.84
CA THR A 164 4.39 -15.27 -15.70
C THR A 164 3.12 -15.06 -16.51
N ARG A 165 2.26 -16.06 -16.60
CA ARG A 165 1.01 -15.99 -17.35
C ARG A 165 0.05 -14.98 -16.73
N ALA A 166 -0.61 -14.17 -17.55
CA ALA A 166 -1.52 -13.10 -17.10
C ALA A 166 -2.78 -13.62 -16.36
N ASP A 167 -3.26 -14.84 -16.69
CA ASP A 167 -4.36 -15.51 -16.01
C ASP A 167 -4.08 -15.92 -14.57
N ARG A 168 -2.80 -15.96 -14.19
CA ARG A 168 -2.35 -16.19 -12.80
C ARG A 168 -2.19 -14.91 -11.99
N ILE A 169 -2.63 -13.76 -12.51
CA ILE A 169 -2.42 -12.48 -11.85
C ILE A 169 -3.75 -11.74 -11.73
N SER A 170 -4.19 -11.48 -10.51
CA SER A 170 -5.31 -10.58 -10.22
C SER A 170 -4.79 -9.20 -9.81
N ALA A 171 -5.48 -8.14 -10.22
CA ALA A 171 -5.21 -6.80 -9.72
C ALA A 171 -6.22 -6.48 -8.61
N ILE A 172 -5.75 -6.33 -7.36
CA ILE A 172 -6.58 -5.95 -6.21
C ILE A 172 -5.81 -4.85 -5.46
N ALA A 173 -6.37 -3.64 -5.46
CA ALA A 173 -5.75 -2.47 -4.88
C ALA A 173 -5.70 -2.53 -3.34
N TYR A 174 -5.00 -1.57 -2.73
CA TYR A 174 -5.07 -1.32 -1.30
C TYR A 174 -6.35 -0.55 -0.96
N GLY A 175 -6.93 -0.83 0.20
CA GLY A 175 -8.14 -0.18 0.67
C GLY A 175 -7.90 0.85 1.77
N SER A 176 -8.90 1.68 2.04
CA SER A 176 -8.90 2.57 3.19
C SER A 176 -10.31 2.75 3.75
N GLU A 177 -10.39 3.48 4.87
CA GLU A 177 -11.66 3.92 5.45
C GLU A 177 -12.06 5.28 4.90
N ARG A 178 -13.36 5.49 4.83
CA ARG A 178 -13.92 6.81 4.65
C ARG A 178 -13.82 7.58 5.96
N ILE A 179 -13.45 8.84 5.88
CA ILE A 179 -13.39 9.77 7.02
C ILE A 179 -14.47 10.83 6.79
N ASP A 180 -15.58 10.72 7.53
CA ASP A 180 -16.72 11.64 7.40
C ASP A 180 -16.63 12.84 8.35
N SER A 181 -15.80 12.75 9.39
CA SER A 181 -15.56 13.82 10.34
C SER A 181 -14.23 13.64 11.07
N ALA A 182 -13.63 14.73 11.49
CA ALA A 182 -12.48 14.75 12.38
C ALA A 182 -12.54 15.98 13.29
N ASP A 183 -11.96 15.88 14.49
CA ASP A 183 -11.93 16.98 15.45
C ASP A 183 -10.95 18.06 14.99
N SER A 184 -11.46 19.28 14.73
CA SER A 184 -10.66 20.43 14.30
C SER A 184 -9.70 20.92 15.38
N SER A 185 -10.02 20.72 16.66
CA SER A 185 -9.17 21.14 17.78
C SER A 185 -7.79 20.50 17.73
N ILE A 186 -7.67 19.31 17.11
CA ILE A 186 -6.40 18.61 16.92
C ILE A 186 -5.46 19.43 16.00
N VAL A 187 -5.96 19.90 14.86
CA VAL A 187 -5.15 20.68 13.91
C VAL A 187 -4.92 22.10 14.42
N GLU A 188 -5.90 22.70 15.11
CA GLU A 188 -5.75 23.98 15.78
C GLU A 188 -4.69 23.93 16.88
N GLY A 189 -4.63 22.83 17.64
CA GLY A 189 -3.57 22.57 18.64
C GLY A 189 -2.16 22.45 18.05
N LEU A 190 -2.06 22.16 16.73
CA LEU A 190 -0.82 22.17 15.97
C LEU A 190 -0.49 23.55 15.35
N GLY A 191 -1.31 24.58 15.64
CA GLY A 191 -1.17 25.93 15.09
C GLY A 191 -1.62 26.06 13.63
N LEU A 192 -2.47 25.14 13.16
CA LEU A 192 -3.01 25.13 11.80
C LEU A 192 -4.46 25.62 11.79
N VAL A 193 -4.88 26.21 10.68
CA VAL A 193 -6.26 26.63 10.43
C VAL A 193 -6.91 25.64 9.47
N PRO A 194 -8.04 25.01 9.83
CA PRO A 194 -8.77 24.12 8.93
C PRO A 194 -9.02 24.77 7.56
N GLY A 195 -8.76 24.02 6.49
CA GLY A 195 -8.92 24.52 5.11
C GLY A 195 -7.81 25.46 4.62
N ASN A 196 -6.83 25.83 5.46
CA ASN A 196 -5.78 26.79 5.11
C ASN A 196 -4.38 26.16 5.05
N TYR A 197 -4.29 24.86 4.75
CA TYR A 197 -3.01 24.17 4.56
C TYR A 197 -3.15 23.01 3.58
N LEU A 198 -2.02 22.64 2.99
CA LEU A 198 -1.85 21.42 2.19
C LEU A 198 -1.09 20.38 3.01
N THR A 199 -1.38 19.10 2.82
CA THR A 199 -0.74 18.02 3.57
C THR A 199 0.10 17.12 2.66
N VAL A 200 1.34 16.83 3.06
CA VAL A 200 2.23 15.83 2.46
C VAL A 200 2.58 14.80 3.53
N ILE A 201 2.28 13.54 3.28
CA ILE A 201 2.60 12.44 4.21
C ILE A 201 3.44 11.41 3.46
N ALA A 202 4.75 11.46 3.65
CA ALA A 202 5.67 10.53 3.01
C ALA A 202 7.00 10.44 3.78
N ARG A 203 7.72 9.35 3.55
CA ARG A 203 9.14 9.31 3.95
C ARG A 203 9.92 10.30 3.10
N PRO A 204 10.86 11.06 3.69
CA PRO A 204 11.64 12.05 2.95
C PRO A 204 12.72 11.39 2.09
N GLU A 205 12.27 10.68 1.05
CA GLU A 205 13.11 10.03 0.05
C GLU A 205 13.01 10.77 -1.29
N PRO A 206 14.07 10.84 -2.10
CA PRO A 206 14.04 11.52 -3.40
C PRO A 206 12.91 11.04 -4.31
N GLU A 207 12.62 9.74 -4.29
CA GLU A 207 11.54 9.12 -5.07
C GLU A 207 10.12 9.56 -4.66
N ASN A 208 10.00 10.34 -3.58
CA ASN A 208 8.73 10.90 -3.10
C ASN A 208 8.61 12.41 -3.40
N SER A 209 9.51 12.97 -4.21
CA SER A 209 9.50 14.35 -4.72
C SER A 209 9.32 15.44 -3.66
N ILE A 210 9.78 15.19 -2.42
CA ILE A 210 9.56 16.14 -1.32
C ILE A 210 10.34 17.44 -1.57
N LEU A 211 11.54 17.34 -2.15
CA LEU A 211 12.34 18.52 -2.47
C LEU A 211 11.64 19.40 -3.51
N GLU A 212 11.15 18.82 -4.59
CA GLU A 212 10.46 19.51 -5.67
C GLU A 212 9.15 20.17 -5.18
N ILE A 213 8.43 19.50 -4.27
CA ILE A 213 7.22 20.04 -3.64
C ILE A 213 7.58 21.25 -2.76
N VAL A 214 8.61 21.13 -1.92
CA VAL A 214 9.04 22.20 -1.02
C VAL A 214 9.61 23.38 -1.79
N GLU A 215 10.45 23.12 -2.80
CA GLU A 215 10.99 24.17 -3.68
C GLU A 215 9.89 24.91 -4.44
N GLY A 216 8.95 24.19 -5.05
CA GLY A 216 7.85 24.79 -5.79
C GLY A 216 6.91 25.61 -4.88
N PHE A 217 6.64 25.14 -3.66
CA PHE A 217 5.81 25.86 -2.69
C PHE A 217 6.52 27.13 -2.19
N SER A 218 7.84 27.09 -2.02
CA SER A 218 8.64 28.14 -1.39
C SER A 218 9.15 29.20 -2.35
N GLN A 219 8.70 29.22 -3.63
CA GLN A 219 9.15 30.23 -4.61
C GLN A 219 8.83 31.68 -4.19
N HIS A 220 7.73 31.86 -3.45
CA HIS A 220 7.34 33.13 -2.84
C HIS A 220 6.48 32.85 -1.58
N SER A 221 6.20 33.88 -0.80
CA SER A 221 5.36 33.77 0.39
C SER A 221 3.95 33.36 0.00
N ARG A 222 3.32 32.48 0.79
CA ARG A 222 2.02 31.86 0.55
C ARG A 222 1.00 32.25 1.60
N SER A 223 -0.29 32.29 1.23
CA SER A 223 -1.38 32.38 2.19
C SER A 223 -1.67 31.04 2.85
N LEU A 224 -1.45 29.94 2.13
CA LEU A 224 -1.55 28.58 2.63
C LEU A 224 -0.28 28.14 3.37
N LYS A 225 -0.40 27.15 4.23
CA LYS A 225 0.75 26.40 4.79
C LYS A 225 0.94 25.09 4.07
N LEU A 226 2.21 24.67 3.90
CA LEU A 226 2.55 23.31 3.48
C LEU A 226 2.96 22.49 4.70
N VAL A 227 2.13 21.54 5.12
CA VAL A 227 2.36 20.67 6.27
C VAL A 227 2.98 19.38 5.79
N VAL A 228 4.22 19.14 6.20
CA VAL A 228 5.02 17.99 5.76
C VAL A 228 5.26 17.04 6.93
N LEU A 229 4.75 15.82 6.80
CA LEU A 229 4.99 14.74 7.75
C LEU A 229 6.06 13.79 7.22
N GLY A 230 6.94 13.37 8.10
CA GLY A 230 8.03 12.43 7.80
C GLY A 230 9.16 12.54 8.83
N SER A 231 9.98 11.50 8.93
CA SER A 231 11.12 11.50 9.85
C SER A 231 12.35 12.08 9.17
N TYR A 232 12.79 13.25 9.60
CA TYR A 232 13.96 13.96 9.06
C TYR A 232 15.17 13.79 9.98
N SER A 233 16.32 13.48 9.41
CA SER A 233 17.61 13.37 10.11
C SER A 233 18.59 14.41 9.59
N ASP A 234 19.26 15.12 10.47
CA ASP A 234 20.26 16.12 10.12
C ASP A 234 21.56 15.49 9.58
N SER A 235 21.74 14.18 9.71
CA SER A 235 22.86 13.46 9.11
C SER A 235 22.60 13.07 7.64
N ASN A 236 21.38 13.21 7.13
CA ASN A 236 21.02 12.85 5.75
C ASN A 236 21.09 14.09 4.85
N SER A 237 21.93 14.04 3.82
CA SER A 237 22.14 15.17 2.91
C SER A 237 20.90 15.59 2.11
N TYR A 238 20.01 14.63 1.77
CA TYR A 238 18.75 14.94 1.10
C TYR A 238 17.79 15.66 2.05
N HIS A 239 17.69 15.21 3.31
CA HIS A 239 16.86 15.87 4.32
C HIS A 239 17.33 17.31 4.61
N GLN A 240 18.64 17.53 4.64
CA GLN A 240 19.21 18.89 4.75
C GLN A 240 18.81 19.78 3.58
N LYS A 241 18.87 19.26 2.33
CA LYS A 241 18.44 19.99 1.13
C LYS A 241 16.96 20.39 1.22
N VAL A 242 16.09 19.44 1.59
CA VAL A 242 14.65 19.71 1.75
C VAL A 242 14.41 20.80 2.80
N LYS A 243 15.04 20.72 3.98
CA LYS A 243 14.90 21.74 5.01
C LYS A 243 15.43 23.11 4.58
N SER A 244 16.54 23.13 3.84
CA SER A 244 17.15 24.38 3.35
C SER A 244 16.34 25.05 2.24
N ALA A 245 15.57 24.31 1.48
CA ALA A 245 14.68 24.82 0.42
C ALA A 245 13.36 25.38 0.96
N ALA A 246 13.04 25.11 2.24
CA ALA A 246 11.77 25.48 2.83
C ALA A 246 11.69 26.98 3.16
N GLY A 247 10.64 27.63 2.67
CA GLY A 247 10.24 28.98 3.08
C GLY A 247 9.50 28.96 4.43
N THR A 248 9.12 30.15 4.91
CA THR A 248 8.46 30.36 6.21
C THR A 248 7.07 29.72 6.33
N ASP A 249 6.48 29.37 5.19
CA ASP A 249 5.13 28.81 5.12
C ASP A 249 5.12 27.27 5.06
N VAL A 250 6.30 26.64 5.13
CA VAL A 250 6.47 25.18 5.23
C VAL A 250 6.58 24.77 6.70
N VAL A 251 5.73 23.85 7.13
CA VAL A 251 5.68 23.35 8.51
C VAL A 251 6.05 21.85 8.53
N PHE A 252 7.16 21.51 9.18
CA PHE A 252 7.58 20.12 9.38
C PHE A 252 7.08 19.63 10.74
N LEU A 253 6.13 18.69 10.75
CA LEU A 253 5.56 18.13 11.98
C LEU A 253 6.28 16.85 12.45
N GLY A 254 7.30 16.38 11.69
CA GLY A 254 7.92 15.11 11.99
C GLY A 254 7.07 13.91 11.59
N ALA A 255 7.41 12.72 12.10
CA ALA A 255 6.62 11.53 11.87
C ALA A 255 5.53 11.42 12.93
N ILE A 256 4.28 11.36 12.52
CA ILE A 256 3.11 11.19 13.37
C ILE A 256 2.46 9.86 12.99
N TYR A 257 2.26 8.99 13.99
CA TYR A 257 1.64 7.66 13.83
C TYR A 257 0.29 7.56 14.54
N GLU A 258 -0.06 8.56 15.33
CA GLU A 258 -1.36 8.60 15.98
C GLU A 258 -2.47 8.80 14.93
N ARG A 259 -3.35 7.80 14.83
CA ARG A 259 -4.37 7.72 13.80
C ARG A 259 -5.31 8.93 13.78
N SER A 260 -5.78 9.35 14.95
CA SER A 260 -6.68 10.50 15.10
C SER A 260 -6.05 11.79 14.56
N VAL A 261 -4.76 12.02 14.84
CA VAL A 261 -4.03 13.21 14.37
C VAL A 261 -3.84 13.18 12.87
N VAL A 262 -3.43 12.03 12.31
CA VAL A 262 -3.22 11.88 10.85
C VAL A 262 -4.55 12.02 10.09
N GLN A 263 -5.63 11.46 10.63
CA GLN A 263 -6.98 11.62 10.06
C GLN A 263 -7.43 13.08 10.08
N ALA A 264 -7.25 13.78 11.21
CA ALA A 264 -7.61 15.20 11.32
C ALA A 264 -6.81 16.07 10.34
N LEU A 265 -5.49 15.82 10.22
CA LEU A 265 -4.63 16.53 9.27
C LEU A 265 -5.09 16.36 7.82
N ARG A 266 -5.51 15.15 7.42
CA ARG A 266 -6.07 14.92 6.08
C ARG A 266 -7.43 15.58 5.94
N PHE A 267 -8.37 15.33 6.84
CA PHE A 267 -9.74 15.78 6.74
C PHE A 267 -9.87 17.31 6.64
N HIS A 268 -9.05 18.03 7.40
CA HIS A 268 -9.06 19.50 7.41
C HIS A 268 -8.06 20.14 6.43
N SER A 269 -7.37 19.35 5.59
CA SER A 269 -6.47 19.88 4.57
C SER A 269 -7.25 20.44 3.37
N ALA A 270 -6.80 21.57 2.83
CA ALA A 270 -7.35 22.12 1.58
C ALA A 270 -7.11 21.20 0.37
N ALA A 271 -5.95 20.52 0.34
CA ALA A 271 -5.63 19.47 -0.61
C ALA A 271 -4.52 18.57 -0.07
N TYR A 272 -4.48 17.34 -0.57
CA TYR A 272 -3.41 16.38 -0.31
C TYR A 272 -2.41 16.36 -1.46
N VAL A 273 -1.12 16.46 -1.14
CA VAL A 273 -0.03 16.42 -2.12
C VAL A 273 0.66 15.06 -2.07
N HIS A 274 0.72 14.38 -3.20
CA HIS A 274 1.29 13.04 -3.34
C HIS A 274 2.47 13.02 -4.31
N GLY A 275 3.68 13.01 -3.78
CA GLY A 275 4.90 13.11 -4.60
C GLY A 275 5.51 11.80 -5.09
N HIS A 276 4.94 10.63 -4.76
CA HIS A 276 5.53 9.34 -5.09
C HIS A 276 5.66 9.13 -6.60
N GLN A 277 6.87 8.77 -7.05
CA GLN A 277 7.18 8.50 -8.47
C GLN A 277 7.09 7.02 -8.82
N VAL A 278 7.26 6.14 -7.84
CA VAL A 278 7.31 4.68 -8.01
C VAL A 278 6.40 3.98 -7.00
N GLY A 279 5.87 2.86 -7.38
CA GLY A 279 5.04 2.02 -6.50
C GLY A 279 3.78 1.53 -7.19
N GLY A 280 2.93 0.86 -6.41
CA GLY A 280 1.58 0.43 -6.81
C GLY A 280 0.52 1.39 -6.29
N THR A 281 -0.51 0.85 -5.65
CA THR A 281 -1.51 1.63 -4.92
C THR A 281 -0.93 2.09 -3.58
N ASN A 282 -0.63 3.37 -3.48
CA ASN A 282 -0.03 3.90 -2.25
C ASN A 282 -1.11 4.12 -1.17
N PRO A 283 -0.99 3.50 0.02
CA PRO A 283 -1.96 3.66 1.10
C PRO A 283 -2.24 5.12 1.45
N SER A 284 -1.21 5.96 1.53
CA SER A 284 -1.37 7.36 1.94
C SER A 284 -2.20 8.19 0.96
N LEU A 285 -2.14 7.88 -0.34
CA LEU A 285 -2.98 8.50 -1.36
C LEU A 285 -4.44 8.06 -1.21
N VAL A 286 -4.67 6.75 -1.07
CA VAL A 286 -6.02 6.19 -0.90
C VAL A 286 -6.68 6.70 0.38
N GLU A 287 -5.92 6.80 1.48
CA GLU A 287 -6.40 7.35 2.76
C GLU A 287 -6.78 8.83 2.64
N ALA A 288 -6.03 9.61 1.85
CA ALA A 288 -6.38 11.01 1.58
C ALA A 288 -7.64 11.13 0.73
N MET A 289 -7.81 10.24 -0.25
CA MET A 289 -9.05 10.16 -1.04
C MET A 289 -10.25 9.77 -0.17
N GLY A 290 -10.08 8.86 0.79
CA GLY A 290 -11.09 8.48 1.77
C GLY A 290 -11.48 9.62 2.72
N ALA A 291 -10.60 10.59 2.94
CA ALA A 291 -10.88 11.84 3.65
C ALA A 291 -11.54 12.91 2.76
N GLY A 292 -11.77 12.62 1.47
CA GLY A 292 -12.38 13.56 0.53
C GLY A 292 -11.43 14.67 0.08
N ASN A 293 -10.11 14.51 0.22
CA ASN A 293 -9.18 15.55 -0.20
C ASN A 293 -9.16 15.75 -1.72
N PRO A 294 -9.12 17.00 -2.22
CA PRO A 294 -8.56 17.31 -3.52
C PRO A 294 -7.15 16.73 -3.62
N VAL A 295 -6.82 16.07 -4.73
CA VAL A 295 -5.51 15.44 -4.89
C VAL A 295 -4.63 16.22 -5.88
N ILE A 296 -3.39 16.50 -5.47
CA ILE A 296 -2.32 17.01 -6.33
C ILE A 296 -1.22 15.94 -6.32
N ALA A 297 -0.99 15.27 -7.44
CA ALA A 297 -0.09 14.12 -7.48
C ALA A 297 1.06 14.32 -8.48
N HIS A 298 2.20 13.66 -8.22
CA HIS A 298 3.27 13.56 -9.21
C HIS A 298 2.76 12.83 -10.45
N ASP A 299 3.05 13.38 -11.63
CA ASP A 299 2.58 12.87 -12.91
C ASP A 299 3.31 11.59 -13.30
N ASN A 300 2.64 10.48 -13.06
CA ASN A 300 3.06 9.16 -13.51
C ASN A 300 1.85 8.22 -13.61
N LYS A 301 2.03 7.11 -14.31
CA LYS A 301 0.97 6.14 -14.59
C LYS A 301 0.32 5.53 -13.35
N PHE A 302 1.04 5.39 -12.25
CA PHE A 302 0.52 4.85 -11.00
C PHE A 302 -0.45 5.84 -10.34
N ASN A 303 0.00 7.06 -10.13
CA ASN A 303 -0.82 8.10 -9.52
C ASN A 303 -2.04 8.46 -10.39
N ARG A 304 -1.86 8.49 -11.73
CA ARG A 304 -2.98 8.74 -12.65
C ARG A 304 -4.07 7.68 -12.54
N TRP A 305 -3.69 6.43 -12.39
CA TRP A 305 -4.69 5.37 -12.22
C TRP A 305 -5.38 5.47 -10.84
N VAL A 306 -4.66 5.77 -9.76
CA VAL A 306 -5.26 5.87 -8.42
C VAL A 306 -6.14 7.11 -8.31
N ALA A 307 -5.61 8.30 -8.56
CA ALA A 307 -6.32 9.56 -8.34
C ALA A 307 -7.30 9.95 -9.48
N GLY A 308 -7.08 9.42 -10.69
CA GLY A 308 -7.97 9.65 -11.83
C GLY A 308 -7.89 11.06 -12.41
N GLU A 309 -8.79 11.37 -13.35
CA GLU A 309 -8.79 12.65 -14.08
C GLU A 309 -9.21 13.86 -13.23
N GLY A 310 -9.85 13.62 -12.08
CA GLY A 310 -10.26 14.69 -11.16
C GLY A 310 -9.12 15.28 -10.34
N ALA A 311 -7.91 14.72 -10.39
CA ALA A 311 -6.73 15.23 -9.71
C ALA A 311 -5.94 16.20 -10.59
N GLN A 312 -5.10 17.03 -9.97
CA GLN A 312 -4.08 17.80 -10.67
C GLN A 312 -2.73 17.09 -10.59
N TYR A 313 -1.89 17.28 -11.63
CA TYR A 313 -0.62 16.57 -11.75
C TYR A 313 0.53 17.51 -11.98
N PHE A 314 1.66 17.24 -11.28
CA PHE A 314 2.91 17.99 -11.43
C PHE A 314 4.06 17.03 -11.80
N ASP A 315 5.06 17.54 -12.50
CA ASP A 315 6.27 16.82 -12.94
C ASP A 315 7.56 17.41 -12.35
N GLY A 316 7.44 18.46 -11.54
CA GLY A 316 8.55 19.12 -10.87
C GLY A 316 8.13 20.41 -10.16
N ALA A 317 9.08 21.10 -9.55
CA ALA A 317 8.83 22.31 -8.75
C ALA A 317 8.09 23.43 -9.53
N PRO A 318 8.41 23.72 -10.82
CA PRO A 318 7.70 24.79 -11.53
C PRO A 318 6.22 24.48 -11.81
N SER A 319 5.89 23.25 -12.17
CA SER A 319 4.49 22.85 -12.40
C SER A 319 3.71 22.78 -11.10
N PHE A 320 4.33 22.31 -10.02
CA PHE A 320 3.72 22.33 -8.69
C PHE A 320 3.41 23.77 -8.22
N ALA A 321 4.38 24.70 -8.37
CA ALA A 321 4.19 26.11 -8.03
C ALA A 321 2.96 26.72 -8.74
N ARG A 322 2.81 26.46 -10.06
CA ARG A 322 1.66 26.94 -10.84
C ARG A 322 0.32 26.39 -10.31
N ILE A 323 0.28 25.13 -9.87
CA ILE A 323 -0.93 24.55 -9.27
C ILE A 323 -1.27 25.28 -7.98
N ILE A 324 -0.28 25.58 -7.13
CA ILE A 324 -0.51 26.32 -5.90
C ILE A 324 -0.99 27.75 -6.18
N ASP A 325 -0.41 28.43 -7.18
CA ASP A 325 -0.85 29.76 -7.60
C ASP A 325 -2.32 29.78 -8.06
N GLN A 326 -2.76 28.72 -8.77
CA GLN A 326 -4.17 28.55 -9.15
C GLN A 326 -5.09 28.32 -7.96
N ILE A 327 -4.63 27.57 -6.95
CA ILE A 327 -5.40 27.33 -5.71
C ILE A 327 -5.56 28.64 -4.94
N GLU A 328 -4.48 29.38 -4.70
CA GLU A 328 -4.52 30.64 -3.96
C GLU A 328 -5.27 31.74 -4.72
N GLY A 329 -5.20 31.75 -6.05
CA GLY A 329 -5.96 32.64 -6.92
C GLY A 329 -7.44 32.26 -7.08
N GLY A 330 -7.91 31.19 -6.46
CA GLY A 330 -9.30 30.71 -6.56
C GLY A 330 -9.69 30.12 -7.92
N ALA A 331 -8.70 29.87 -8.80
CA ALA A 331 -8.94 29.30 -10.13
C ALA A 331 -9.01 27.76 -10.15
N ALA A 332 -8.46 27.10 -9.12
CA ALA A 332 -8.52 25.64 -9.02
C ALA A 332 -9.89 25.18 -8.50
N PRO A 333 -10.55 24.19 -9.14
CA PRO A 333 -11.88 23.71 -8.76
C PRO A 333 -11.81 22.71 -7.58
N LEU A 334 -11.31 23.11 -6.41
CA LEU A 334 -11.06 22.21 -5.28
C LEU A 334 -12.31 21.39 -4.87
N ALA A 335 -13.50 22.00 -4.89
CA ALA A 335 -14.73 21.28 -4.56
C ALA A 335 -15.03 20.14 -5.56
N ALA A 336 -14.84 20.38 -6.86
CA ALA A 336 -15.01 19.34 -7.88
C ALA A 336 -13.92 18.26 -7.78
N MET A 337 -12.68 18.64 -7.47
CA MET A 337 -11.58 17.69 -7.23
C MET A 337 -11.85 16.81 -6.01
N ALA A 338 -12.36 17.38 -4.91
CA ALA A 338 -12.75 16.65 -3.71
C ALA A 338 -13.84 15.62 -4.00
N GLN A 339 -14.88 16.04 -4.72
CA GLN A 339 -15.97 15.16 -5.12
C GLN A 339 -15.49 14.02 -6.03
N ALA A 340 -14.67 14.31 -7.04
CA ALA A 340 -14.11 13.30 -7.94
C ALA A 340 -13.21 12.31 -7.18
N SER A 341 -12.40 12.78 -6.25
CA SER A 341 -11.57 11.97 -5.38
C SER A 341 -12.41 11.00 -4.54
N LEU A 342 -13.47 11.50 -3.92
CA LEU A 342 -14.35 10.69 -3.07
C LEU A 342 -15.15 9.66 -3.88
N ILE A 343 -15.72 10.03 -5.03
CA ILE A 343 -16.43 9.09 -5.91
C ILE A 343 -15.49 7.95 -6.30
N ARG A 344 -14.28 8.27 -6.73
CA ARG A 344 -13.30 7.26 -7.15
C ARG A 344 -12.85 6.37 -5.98
N PHE A 345 -12.70 6.94 -4.79
CA PHE A 345 -12.45 6.19 -3.56
C PHE A 345 -13.57 5.18 -3.29
N GLU A 346 -14.81 5.60 -3.32
CA GLU A 346 -15.97 4.74 -3.07
C GLU A 346 -16.10 3.62 -4.12
N GLU A 347 -15.79 3.93 -5.38
CA GLU A 347 -15.84 2.96 -6.46
C GLU A 347 -14.74 1.89 -6.39
N HIS A 348 -13.55 2.21 -5.86
CA HIS A 348 -12.38 1.35 -6.06
C HIS A 348 -11.63 0.96 -4.78
N PHE A 349 -11.67 1.77 -3.71
CA PHE A 349 -10.67 1.68 -2.64
C PHE A 349 -11.25 1.51 -1.24
N THR A 350 -12.54 1.27 -1.07
CA THR A 350 -13.12 1.02 0.26
C THR A 350 -12.72 -0.37 0.77
N TRP A 351 -12.42 -0.50 2.08
CA TRP A 351 -12.12 -1.80 2.67
C TRP A 351 -13.16 -2.87 2.37
N PRO A 352 -14.49 -2.64 2.48
CA PRO A 352 -15.47 -3.68 2.17
C PRO A 352 -15.29 -4.27 0.76
N LYS A 353 -15.02 -3.43 -0.23
CA LYS A 353 -14.81 -3.89 -1.62
C LYS A 353 -13.50 -4.66 -1.78
N ILE A 354 -12.42 -4.16 -1.20
CA ILE A 354 -11.10 -4.82 -1.27
C ILE A 354 -11.14 -6.18 -0.57
N LEU A 355 -11.70 -6.24 0.63
CA LEU A 355 -11.81 -7.48 1.41
C LEU A 355 -12.69 -8.53 0.71
N TRP A 356 -13.79 -8.08 0.09
CA TRP A 356 -14.64 -8.95 -0.71
C TRP A 356 -13.89 -9.53 -1.92
N ASN A 357 -13.11 -8.71 -2.66
CA ASN A 357 -12.30 -9.18 -3.79
C ASN A 357 -11.26 -10.23 -3.37
N TYR A 358 -10.64 -10.03 -2.19
CA TYR A 358 -9.72 -11.04 -1.62
C TYR A 358 -10.45 -12.31 -1.22
N GLU A 359 -11.59 -12.21 -0.53
CA GLU A 359 -12.40 -13.38 -0.14
C GLU A 359 -12.83 -14.17 -1.37
N GLU A 360 -13.34 -13.52 -2.42
CA GLU A 360 -13.72 -14.16 -3.67
C GLU A 360 -12.56 -14.90 -4.32
N LEU A 361 -11.39 -14.24 -4.42
CA LEU A 361 -10.20 -14.87 -4.98
C LEU A 361 -9.75 -16.07 -4.15
N LEU A 362 -9.64 -15.91 -2.83
CA LEU A 362 -9.15 -16.95 -1.92
C LEU A 362 -10.11 -18.15 -1.84
N SER A 363 -11.43 -17.93 -1.93
CA SER A 363 -12.44 -18.99 -1.94
C SER A 363 -12.23 -19.98 -3.09
N LYS A 364 -11.84 -19.50 -4.27
CA LYS A 364 -11.53 -20.35 -5.44
C LYS A 364 -10.40 -21.36 -5.17
N TRP A 365 -9.52 -21.07 -4.23
CA TRP A 365 -8.40 -21.92 -3.85
C TRP A 365 -8.71 -22.93 -2.74
N VAL A 366 -9.77 -22.70 -1.97
CA VAL A 366 -10.19 -23.58 -0.86
C VAL A 366 -11.17 -24.66 -1.33
N ASP A 367 -12.09 -24.31 -2.25
CA ASP A 367 -13.17 -25.21 -2.71
C ASP A 367 -12.70 -26.28 -3.72
N GLY A 368 -11.40 -26.52 -3.87
CA GLY A 368 -10.84 -27.57 -4.74
C GLY A 368 -10.35 -27.08 -6.10
N GLY A 369 -10.19 -25.79 -6.29
CA GLY A 369 -9.89 -25.12 -7.55
C GLY A 369 -8.46 -25.26 -8.12
N ARG A 370 -7.86 -26.48 -8.09
CA ARG A 370 -6.66 -26.72 -8.91
C ARG A 370 -6.94 -26.90 -10.40
N SER A 371 -8.19 -27.16 -10.80
CA SER A 371 -8.54 -27.48 -12.21
C SER A 371 -9.47 -26.50 -12.91
N GLU A 372 -10.22 -25.64 -12.20
CA GLU A 372 -11.21 -24.76 -12.84
C GLU A 372 -10.70 -23.35 -13.22
N VAL A 373 -9.69 -22.83 -12.53
CA VAL A 373 -9.10 -21.52 -12.88
C VAL A 373 -8.44 -21.53 -14.26
N ALA A 374 -8.09 -22.69 -14.80
CA ALA A 374 -7.55 -22.83 -16.15
C ALA A 374 -8.63 -22.93 -17.24
N SER A 375 -9.92 -23.21 -16.91
CA SER A 375 -10.98 -23.40 -17.90
C SER A 375 -11.90 -22.18 -18.12
N ASP A 376 -12.09 -21.34 -17.11
CA ASP A 376 -12.98 -20.17 -17.22
C ASP A 376 -12.38 -19.00 -18.03
N SER A 377 -11.06 -18.97 -18.20
CA SER A 377 -10.38 -17.94 -19.02
C SER A 377 -10.58 -18.11 -20.55
N LEU A 378 -11.02 -19.27 -21.01
CA LEU A 378 -11.25 -19.56 -22.43
C LEU A 378 -12.68 -19.17 -22.92
N GLY A 379 -13.61 -18.91 -22.00
CA GLY A 379 -15.01 -18.63 -22.33
C GLY A 379 -15.39 -17.17 -22.48
N ALA A 380 -14.63 -16.25 -21.89
CA ALA A 380 -15.01 -14.83 -21.80
C ALA A 380 -14.45 -13.91 -22.92
N GLU A 381 -13.45 -14.33 -23.67
CA GLU A 381 -12.83 -13.52 -24.74
C GLU A 381 -13.42 -13.71 -26.15
N MET A 382 -14.39 -14.60 -26.36
CA MET A 382 -15.00 -14.81 -27.69
C MET A 382 -16.29 -14.00 -27.95
N SER A 383 -16.71 -13.11 -27.05
CA SER A 383 -18.01 -12.41 -27.18
C SER A 383 -17.96 -10.89 -27.34
N SER A 384 -16.83 -10.28 -27.64
CA SER A 384 -16.87 -8.85 -28.00
C SER A 384 -15.76 -8.42 -28.95
N CYS A 385 -15.83 -8.89 -30.17
CA CYS A 385 -15.20 -8.21 -31.31
C CYS A 385 -16.01 -8.49 -32.58
N LYS A 386 -17.13 -7.79 -32.73
CA LYS A 386 -17.68 -7.49 -34.05
C LYS A 386 -17.40 -6.03 -34.31
N VAL A 387 -16.38 -5.79 -35.12
CA VAL A 387 -16.16 -4.53 -35.80
C VAL A 387 -17.17 -4.51 -36.94
N ASP A 388 -18.11 -3.56 -36.93
CA ASP A 388 -18.89 -3.22 -38.08
C ASP A 388 -18.06 -2.30 -38.98
N ASP A 389 -17.69 -2.79 -40.15
CA ASP A 389 -17.28 -1.99 -41.29
C ASP A 389 -18.48 -1.18 -41.82
N VAL A 390 -18.35 0.16 -41.82
CA VAL A 390 -18.72 1.05 -42.95
C VAL A 390 -17.96 2.36 -42.82
#